data_751be757fc4b1243a5753cf869e043cc
#
_entry.id   751be757fc4b1243a5753cf869e043cc
#
_cell.length_a   1.000
_cell.length_b   1.000
_cell.length_c   1.000
_cell.angle_alpha   90.00
_cell.angle_beta   90.00
_cell.angle_gamma   90.00
#
_symmetry.space_group_name_H-M   'P 1'
#
loop_
_entity.id
_entity.type
_entity.pdbx_description
1 polymer ?
#
loop_
_entity_poly.entity_id
_entity_poly.type
_entity_poly.pdbx_seq_one_letter_code
_entity_poly.pdbx_strand_id
1 'polypeptide(L)'
;MSGSIEEIPLPDLLQLLSTSRKSGVLSVNNGVSIGKIFLRKGQIYFSTINEDFSVSPQKAIYRMLTWETGTFELEPGGEMQVMNEVQDSTEGLLMEGVRQLDEFRNLQKQLPPLGSPLAVPTPLAGKLRDLTPSELDTFQLVLDHGQLQKVLDNFPGTDLDAAQNVISLMKREFVVVP
;
A
#
# COMPACT_ATOMS: atom_id res chain seq x y z
N MET A 1 24.95 -6.25 0.13
CA MET A 1 24.25 -7.15 1.09
C MET A 1 23.04 -7.71 0.38
N SER A 2 22.91 -9.03 0.34
CA SER A 2 21.80 -9.72 -0.35
C SER A 2 21.37 -10.96 0.43
N GLY A 3 20.15 -11.44 0.20
CA GLY A 3 19.58 -12.58 0.88
C GLY A 3 18.14 -12.86 0.45
N SER A 4 17.46 -13.69 1.22
CA SER A 4 16.05 -14.06 1.05
C SER A 4 15.19 -13.47 2.17
N ILE A 5 13.99 -13.00 1.82
CA ILE A 5 13.03 -12.49 2.82
C ILE A 5 12.33 -13.64 3.57
N GLU A 6 12.43 -14.88 3.10
CA GLU A 6 12.03 -16.05 3.88
C GLU A 6 12.96 -16.31 5.07
N GLU A 7 14.26 -15.98 4.93
CA GLU A 7 15.25 -16.14 6.00
C GLU A 7 15.25 -14.92 6.95
N ILE A 8 15.12 -13.71 6.37
CA ILE A 8 15.04 -12.46 7.11
C ILE A 8 13.81 -11.70 6.65
N PRO A 9 12.70 -11.75 7.40
CA PRO A 9 11.48 -11.03 7.06
C PRO A 9 11.74 -9.54 6.79
N LEU A 10 11.05 -8.96 5.82
CA LEU A 10 11.29 -7.58 5.41
C LEU A 10 11.18 -6.57 6.57
N PRO A 11 10.25 -6.68 7.53
CA PRO A 11 10.22 -5.78 8.70
C PRO A 11 11.50 -5.86 9.52
N ASP A 12 12.02 -7.08 9.78
CA ASP A 12 13.23 -7.29 10.57
C ASP A 12 14.48 -6.76 9.85
N LEU A 13 14.55 -6.97 8.53
CA LEU A 13 15.60 -6.41 7.69
C LEU A 13 15.61 -4.89 7.73
N LEU A 14 14.45 -4.24 7.58
CA LEU A 14 14.33 -2.79 7.64
C LEU A 14 14.68 -2.23 9.02
N GLN A 15 14.30 -2.94 10.08
CA GLN A 15 14.69 -2.59 11.45
C GLN A 15 16.21 -2.67 11.65
N LEU A 16 16.86 -3.72 11.12
CA LEU A 16 18.31 -3.87 11.15
C LEU A 16 19.01 -2.74 10.39
N LEU A 17 18.53 -2.40 9.20
CA LEU A 17 19.09 -1.32 8.37
C LEU A 17 18.92 0.05 9.04
N SER A 18 17.78 0.27 9.71
CA SER A 18 17.52 1.49 10.49
C SER A 18 18.48 1.62 11.67
N THR A 19 18.58 0.59 12.48
CA THR A 19 19.46 0.56 13.68
C THR A 19 20.94 0.72 13.28
N SER A 20 21.35 0.10 12.18
CA SER A 20 22.72 0.17 11.65
C SER A 20 22.97 1.46 10.84
N ARG A 21 21.99 2.36 10.73
CA ARG A 21 22.06 3.62 9.99
C ARG A 21 22.58 3.46 8.55
N LYS A 22 22.13 2.40 7.87
CA LYS A 22 22.52 2.13 6.49
C LYS A 22 21.90 3.13 5.53
N SER A 23 22.64 3.44 4.47
CA SER A 23 22.15 4.23 3.34
C SER A 23 22.29 3.42 2.06
N GLY A 24 21.37 3.61 1.13
CA GLY A 24 21.37 2.93 -0.15
C GLY A 24 19.98 2.63 -0.67
N VAL A 25 19.91 1.80 -1.68
CA VAL A 25 18.67 1.32 -2.27
C VAL A 25 18.51 -0.17 -1.97
N LEU A 26 17.47 -0.50 -1.23
CA LEU A 26 17.08 -1.89 -0.98
C LEU A 26 16.10 -2.30 -2.08
N SER A 27 16.52 -3.19 -2.96
CA SER A 27 15.67 -3.83 -3.97
C SER A 27 15.12 -5.13 -3.41
N VAL A 28 13.83 -5.36 -3.52
CA VAL A 28 13.14 -6.58 -3.10
C VAL A 28 12.38 -7.14 -4.30
N ASN A 29 12.59 -8.42 -4.62
CA ASN A 29 11.94 -9.09 -5.74
C ASN A 29 11.18 -10.32 -5.22
N ASN A 30 9.85 -10.33 -5.33
CA ASN A 30 9.00 -11.44 -4.92
C ASN A 30 8.63 -12.40 -6.06
N GLY A 31 9.29 -12.29 -7.21
CA GLY A 31 9.03 -13.11 -8.41
C GLY A 31 7.92 -12.55 -9.32
N VAL A 32 7.10 -11.64 -8.84
CA VAL A 32 6.02 -10.97 -9.61
C VAL A 32 6.29 -9.48 -9.75
N SER A 33 6.80 -8.85 -8.69
CA SER A 33 7.05 -7.42 -8.61
C SER A 33 8.41 -7.14 -8.02
N ILE A 34 8.96 -5.99 -8.38
CA ILE A 34 10.22 -5.45 -7.83
C ILE A 34 9.88 -4.19 -7.04
N GLY A 35 10.16 -4.22 -5.74
CA GLY A 35 10.08 -3.06 -4.86
C GLY A 35 11.46 -2.44 -4.67
N LYS A 36 11.50 -1.12 -4.56
CA LYS A 36 12.71 -0.37 -4.20
C LYS A 36 12.39 0.50 -2.99
N ILE A 37 13.23 0.40 -1.96
CA ILE A 37 13.16 1.20 -0.74
C ILE A 37 14.44 2.00 -0.61
N PHE A 38 14.32 3.31 -0.55
CA PHE A 38 15.44 4.24 -0.49
C PHE A 38 15.70 4.66 0.96
N LEU A 39 16.92 4.42 1.41
CA LEU A 39 17.36 4.65 2.78
C LEU A 39 18.44 5.73 2.85
N ARG A 40 18.28 6.65 3.80
CA ARG A 40 19.27 7.68 4.14
C ARG A 40 19.54 7.60 5.64
N LYS A 41 20.74 7.15 6.03
CA LYS A 41 21.13 6.98 7.45
C LYS A 41 20.14 6.17 8.27
N GLY A 42 19.60 5.09 7.70
CA GLY A 42 18.62 4.21 8.33
C GLY A 42 17.16 4.69 8.23
N GLN A 43 16.93 5.89 7.69
CA GLN A 43 15.57 6.39 7.49
C GLN A 43 15.09 6.09 6.07
N ILE A 44 13.92 5.49 5.97
CA ILE A 44 13.23 5.31 4.70
C ILE A 44 12.66 6.67 4.30
N TYR A 45 13.09 7.19 3.16
CA TYR A 45 12.57 8.47 2.67
C TYR A 45 11.72 8.33 1.41
N PHE A 46 11.84 7.21 0.69
CA PHE A 46 11.04 6.95 -0.50
C PHE A 46 10.94 5.44 -0.79
N SER A 47 9.89 5.04 -1.47
CA SER A 47 9.75 3.68 -2.00
C SER A 47 8.83 3.64 -3.22
N THR A 48 8.98 2.59 -4.02
CA THR A 48 8.14 2.33 -5.20
C THR A 48 8.07 0.84 -5.49
N ILE A 49 7.01 0.40 -6.15
CA ILE A 49 6.85 -0.95 -6.67
C ILE A 49 6.72 -0.86 -8.18
N ASN A 50 7.54 -1.62 -8.92
CA ASN A 50 7.60 -1.65 -10.39
C ASN A 50 7.77 -0.25 -11.01
N GLU A 51 8.46 0.65 -10.29
CA GLU A 51 8.67 2.05 -10.70
C GLU A 51 7.36 2.81 -10.97
N ASP A 52 6.26 2.39 -10.34
CA ASP A 52 4.99 3.11 -10.38
C ASP A 52 4.99 4.24 -9.35
N PHE A 53 5.22 5.45 -9.82
CA PHE A 53 5.26 6.66 -9.01
C PHE A 53 3.85 7.25 -8.73
N SER A 54 2.79 6.66 -9.26
CA SER A 54 1.41 7.05 -8.96
C SER A 54 0.95 6.56 -7.59
N VAL A 55 1.54 5.46 -7.10
CA VAL A 55 1.31 4.93 -5.76
C VAL A 55 2.17 5.68 -4.76
N SER A 56 1.59 6.11 -3.63
CA SER A 56 2.35 6.83 -2.60
C SER A 56 3.48 5.96 -2.03
N PRO A 57 4.63 6.55 -1.67
CA PRO A 57 5.75 5.79 -1.10
C PRO A 57 5.36 4.98 0.14
N GLN A 58 4.54 5.55 1.03
CA GLN A 58 4.06 4.87 2.23
C GLN A 58 3.19 3.65 1.90
N LYS A 59 2.27 3.79 0.93
CA LYS A 59 1.45 2.68 0.44
C LYS A 59 2.33 1.57 -0.16
N ALA A 60 3.36 1.93 -0.92
CA ALA A 60 4.29 0.97 -1.50
C ALA A 60 5.04 0.17 -0.41
N ILE A 61 5.51 0.83 0.67
CA ILE A 61 6.12 0.15 1.81
C ILE A 61 5.14 -0.84 2.43
N TYR A 62 3.92 -0.41 2.75
CA TYR A 62 2.93 -1.28 3.39
C TYR A 62 2.59 -2.50 2.54
N ARG A 63 2.50 -2.34 1.22
CA ARG A 63 2.32 -3.47 0.29
C ARG A 63 3.51 -4.42 0.30
N MET A 64 4.74 -3.91 0.30
CA MET A 64 5.94 -4.75 0.36
C MET A 64 6.04 -5.53 1.67
N LEU A 65 5.56 -4.99 2.80
CA LEU A 65 5.52 -5.71 4.07
C LEU A 65 4.62 -6.96 4.04
N THR A 66 3.74 -7.09 3.05
CA THR A 66 2.94 -8.31 2.83
C THR A 66 3.70 -9.43 2.13
N TRP A 67 4.88 -9.15 1.58
CA TRP A 67 5.65 -10.14 0.83
C TRP A 67 6.35 -11.10 1.78
N GLU A 68 6.08 -12.38 1.63
CA GLU A 68 6.60 -13.44 2.49
C GLU A 68 7.74 -14.24 1.82
N THR A 69 7.85 -14.13 0.49
CA THR A 69 8.86 -14.83 -0.31
C THR A 69 9.56 -13.88 -1.26
N GLY A 70 10.82 -14.16 -1.55
CA GLY A 70 11.61 -13.41 -2.52
C GLY A 70 13.03 -13.12 -2.06
N THR A 71 13.74 -12.37 -2.89
CA THR A 71 15.13 -11.99 -2.64
C THR A 71 15.25 -10.49 -2.42
N PHE A 72 16.27 -10.11 -1.67
CA PHE A 72 16.60 -8.71 -1.51
C PHE A 72 18.08 -8.43 -1.81
N GLU A 73 18.38 -7.23 -2.23
CA GLU A 73 19.72 -6.70 -2.41
C GLU A 73 19.78 -5.25 -1.98
N LEU A 74 20.74 -4.92 -1.11
CA LEU A 74 21.05 -3.55 -0.72
C LEU A 74 22.30 -3.09 -1.49
N GLU A 75 22.11 -2.09 -2.34
CA GLU A 75 23.16 -1.41 -3.07
C GLU A 75 23.48 -0.07 -2.41
N PRO A 76 24.78 0.27 -2.23
CA PRO A 76 25.18 1.58 -1.73
C PRO A 76 24.95 2.67 -2.80
N GLY A 77 24.65 3.87 -2.36
CA GLY A 77 24.40 5.01 -3.25
C GLY A 77 22.95 5.13 -3.70
N GLY A 78 22.71 5.80 -4.81
CA GLY A 78 21.36 5.92 -5.38
C GLY A 78 20.45 6.93 -4.69
N GLU A 79 21.01 7.98 -4.04
CA GLU A 79 20.17 9.07 -3.55
C GLU A 79 19.33 9.65 -4.69
N MET A 80 18.03 9.63 -4.51
CA MET A 80 17.08 10.16 -5.46
C MET A 80 16.43 11.41 -4.87
N GLN A 81 16.38 12.47 -5.66
CA GLN A 81 15.58 13.64 -5.30
C GLN A 81 14.11 13.34 -5.65
N VAL A 82 13.27 13.34 -4.65
CA VAL A 82 11.84 13.09 -4.79
C VAL A 82 11.04 14.27 -4.21
N MET A 83 9.91 14.56 -4.81
CA MET A 83 9.05 15.67 -4.37
C MET A 83 8.32 15.36 -3.06
N ASN A 84 8.00 14.08 -2.83
CA ASN A 84 7.21 13.61 -1.69
C ASN A 84 8.01 12.57 -0.90
N GLU A 85 8.87 13.04 0.01
CA GLU A 85 9.56 12.16 0.95
C GLU A 85 8.61 11.69 2.05
N VAL A 86 8.82 10.45 2.50
CA VAL A 86 8.18 9.94 3.71
C VAL A 86 8.74 10.71 4.90
N GLN A 87 7.86 11.24 5.74
CA GLN A 87 8.24 12.05 6.91
C GLN A 87 8.30 11.23 8.21
N ASP A 88 7.64 10.09 8.24
CA ASP A 88 7.63 9.21 9.41
C ASP A 88 8.98 8.53 9.63
N SER A 89 9.32 8.27 10.88
CA SER A 89 10.49 7.45 11.19
C SER A 89 10.32 6.03 10.65
N THR A 90 11.42 5.36 10.31
CA THR A 90 11.37 3.96 9.88
C THR A 90 10.65 3.07 10.90
N GLU A 91 10.89 3.27 12.18
CA GLU A 91 10.22 2.52 13.26
C GLU A 91 8.71 2.79 13.28
N GLY A 92 8.29 4.04 13.12
CA GLY A 92 6.87 4.43 13.03
C GLY A 92 6.19 3.81 11.82
N LEU A 93 6.84 3.83 10.66
CA LEU A 93 6.36 3.16 9.44
C LEU A 93 6.18 1.66 9.63
N LEU A 94 7.16 0.99 10.26
CA LEU A 94 7.09 -0.45 10.48
C LEU A 94 5.97 -0.82 11.45
N MET A 95 5.84 -0.09 12.56
CA MET A 95 4.77 -0.32 13.53
C MET A 95 3.39 -0.15 12.91
N GLU A 96 3.19 0.96 12.21
CA GLU A 96 1.92 1.23 11.54
C GLU A 96 1.66 0.25 10.38
N GLY A 97 2.69 -0.09 9.61
CA GLY A 97 2.58 -1.06 8.51
C GLY A 97 2.15 -2.44 8.97
N VAL A 98 2.72 -2.94 10.07
CA VAL A 98 2.33 -4.24 10.64
C VAL A 98 0.90 -4.19 11.18
N ARG A 99 0.53 -3.11 11.88
CA ARG A 99 -0.86 -2.91 12.35
C ARG A 99 -1.85 -2.92 11.18
N GLN A 100 -1.56 -2.17 10.13
CA GLN A 100 -2.43 -2.10 8.95
C GLN A 100 -2.53 -3.43 8.22
N LEU A 101 -1.42 -4.18 8.14
CA LEU A 101 -1.41 -5.52 7.54
C LEU A 101 -2.37 -6.46 8.27
N ASP A 102 -2.33 -6.48 9.60
CA ASP A 102 -3.21 -7.33 10.41
C ASP A 102 -4.68 -6.95 10.24
N GLU A 103 -4.99 -5.65 10.27
CA GLU A 103 -6.35 -5.17 10.04
C GLU A 103 -6.84 -5.45 8.62
N PHE A 104 -6.00 -5.23 7.61
CA PHE A 104 -6.34 -5.50 6.22
C PHE A 104 -6.63 -6.99 5.98
N ARG A 105 -5.82 -7.88 6.55
CA ARG A 105 -6.07 -9.33 6.48
C ARG A 105 -7.45 -9.72 7.05
N ASN A 106 -7.88 -9.07 8.12
CA ASN A 106 -9.21 -9.27 8.69
C ASN A 106 -10.33 -8.75 7.77
N LEU A 107 -10.13 -7.60 7.13
CA LEU A 107 -11.09 -7.01 6.20
C LEU A 107 -11.15 -7.74 4.85
N GLN A 108 -10.07 -8.36 4.43
CA GLN A 108 -9.96 -9.02 3.12
C GLN A 108 -11.07 -10.06 2.89
N LYS A 109 -11.55 -10.69 3.96
CA LYS A 109 -12.68 -11.64 3.91
C LYS A 109 -14.00 -11.00 3.52
N GLN A 110 -14.15 -9.70 3.67
CA GLN A 110 -15.34 -8.92 3.35
C GLN A 110 -15.21 -8.22 1.97
N LEU A 111 -14.03 -8.22 1.39
CA LEU A 111 -13.76 -7.65 0.07
C LEU A 111 -13.95 -8.71 -1.02
N PRO A 112 -14.43 -8.33 -2.21
CA PRO A 112 -14.32 -9.19 -3.38
C PRO A 112 -12.84 -9.34 -3.77
N PRO A 113 -12.48 -10.32 -4.63
CA PRO A 113 -11.13 -10.41 -5.19
C PRO A 113 -10.67 -9.10 -5.81
N LEU A 114 -9.38 -8.77 -5.70
CA LEU A 114 -8.81 -7.48 -6.12
C LEU A 114 -9.08 -7.14 -7.60
N GLY A 115 -9.14 -8.14 -8.47
CA GLY A 115 -9.47 -7.96 -9.89
C GLY A 115 -10.96 -7.76 -10.18
N SER A 116 -11.83 -7.81 -9.17
CA SER A 116 -13.28 -7.72 -9.39
C SER A 116 -13.71 -6.37 -9.93
N PRO A 117 -14.63 -6.37 -10.89
CA PRO A 117 -15.30 -5.14 -11.31
C PRO A 117 -16.17 -4.60 -10.17
N LEU A 118 -16.25 -3.29 -10.08
CA LEU A 118 -17.15 -2.56 -9.19
C LEU A 118 -18.07 -1.69 -10.03
N ALA A 119 -19.34 -1.64 -9.65
CA ALA A 119 -20.35 -0.82 -10.33
C ALA A 119 -21.19 -0.04 -9.33
N VAL A 120 -21.76 1.06 -9.82
CA VAL A 120 -22.71 1.87 -9.09
C VAL A 120 -24.12 1.52 -9.59
N PRO A 121 -24.99 1.02 -8.74
CA PRO A 121 -26.36 0.68 -9.14
C PRO A 121 -27.18 1.93 -9.42
N THR A 122 -28.14 1.82 -10.32
CA THR A 122 -29.09 2.90 -10.65
C THR A 122 -30.52 2.36 -10.52
N PRO A 123 -31.38 2.99 -9.69
CA PRO A 123 -31.12 4.15 -8.83
C PRO A 123 -30.22 3.81 -7.64
N LEU A 124 -29.61 4.85 -7.02
CA LEU A 124 -28.83 4.68 -5.79
C LEU A 124 -29.74 4.25 -4.62
N ALA A 125 -29.22 3.39 -3.76
CA ALA A 125 -29.93 2.92 -2.57
C ALA A 125 -30.14 4.02 -1.50
N GLY A 126 -29.27 5.04 -1.50
CA GLY A 126 -29.30 6.12 -0.53
C GLY A 126 -28.89 7.47 -1.13
N LYS A 127 -28.76 8.47 -0.28
CA LYS A 127 -28.38 9.82 -0.69
C LYS A 127 -26.86 10.01 -0.55
N LEU A 128 -26.21 10.54 -1.57
CA LEU A 128 -24.76 10.81 -1.55
C LEU A 128 -24.33 11.73 -0.40
N ARG A 129 -25.19 12.63 0.04
CA ARG A 129 -24.91 13.52 1.19
C ARG A 129 -24.73 12.78 2.52
N ASP A 130 -25.15 11.53 2.60
CA ASP A 130 -25.02 10.70 3.80
C ASP A 130 -23.67 9.96 3.84
N LEU A 131 -22.85 10.12 2.81
CA LEU A 131 -21.47 9.60 2.74
C LEU A 131 -20.50 10.58 3.38
N THR A 132 -19.46 10.03 4.03
CA THR A 132 -18.33 10.84 4.51
C THR A 132 -17.52 11.36 3.32
N PRO A 133 -16.70 12.42 3.48
CA PRO A 133 -15.82 12.88 2.40
C PRO A 133 -14.93 11.78 1.84
N SER A 134 -14.36 10.93 2.69
CA SER A 134 -13.51 9.80 2.27
C SER A 134 -14.28 8.72 1.50
N GLU A 135 -15.53 8.44 1.88
CA GLU A 135 -16.40 7.54 1.13
C GLU A 135 -16.79 8.14 -0.22
N LEU A 136 -17.02 9.46 -0.31
CA LEU A 136 -17.30 10.14 -1.57
C LEU A 136 -16.12 10.09 -2.53
N ASP A 137 -14.88 10.30 -2.03
CA ASP A 137 -13.67 10.16 -2.84
C ASP A 137 -13.54 8.72 -3.38
N THR A 138 -13.79 7.72 -2.54
CA THR A 138 -13.78 6.31 -2.95
C THR A 138 -14.90 6.00 -3.97
N PHE A 139 -16.09 6.53 -3.74
CA PHE A 139 -17.21 6.40 -4.67
C PHE A 139 -16.89 6.97 -6.05
N GLN A 140 -16.26 8.15 -6.10
CA GLN A 140 -15.79 8.73 -7.35
C GLN A 140 -14.77 7.84 -8.05
N LEU A 141 -13.81 7.28 -7.31
CA LEU A 141 -12.81 6.35 -7.87
C LEU A 141 -13.47 5.09 -8.46
N VAL A 142 -14.57 4.61 -7.86
CA VAL A 142 -15.35 3.50 -8.43
C VAL A 142 -15.98 3.91 -9.77
N LEU A 143 -16.54 5.11 -9.87
CA LEU A 143 -17.08 5.63 -11.13
C LEU A 143 -16.01 5.78 -12.20
N ASP A 144 -14.82 6.27 -11.82
CA ASP A 144 -13.74 6.58 -12.76
C ASP A 144 -13.02 5.31 -13.25
N HIS A 145 -12.89 4.30 -12.40
CA HIS A 145 -12.03 3.13 -12.66
C HIS A 145 -12.77 1.80 -12.76
N GLY A 146 -13.87 1.61 -12.05
CA GLY A 146 -14.72 0.42 -12.14
C GLY A 146 -14.07 -0.90 -11.76
N GLN A 147 -12.94 -0.90 -11.05
CA GLN A 147 -12.22 -2.10 -10.60
C GLN A 147 -11.59 -1.88 -9.24
N LEU A 148 -11.74 -2.85 -8.32
CA LEU A 148 -11.25 -2.73 -6.94
C LEU A 148 -9.76 -2.39 -6.85
N GLN A 149 -8.88 -3.11 -7.57
CA GLN A 149 -7.44 -2.84 -7.53
C GLN A 149 -7.12 -1.40 -7.94
N LYS A 150 -7.76 -0.90 -9.00
CA LYS A 150 -7.55 0.47 -9.46
C LYS A 150 -8.06 1.52 -8.47
N VAL A 151 -9.15 1.22 -7.76
CA VAL A 151 -9.65 2.09 -6.68
C VAL A 151 -8.61 2.16 -5.56
N LEU A 152 -8.07 1.01 -5.12
CA LEU A 152 -7.00 0.98 -4.11
C LEU A 152 -5.75 1.74 -4.58
N ASP A 153 -5.33 1.56 -5.82
CA ASP A 153 -4.12 2.19 -6.37
C ASP A 153 -4.24 3.72 -6.42
N ASN A 154 -5.41 4.24 -6.78
CA ASN A 154 -5.65 5.68 -6.95
C ASN A 154 -6.17 6.38 -5.69
N PHE A 155 -6.54 5.64 -4.64
CA PHE A 155 -6.95 6.26 -3.38
C PHE A 155 -5.76 6.97 -2.71
N PRO A 156 -5.91 8.23 -2.28
CA PRO A 156 -4.79 9.02 -1.75
C PRO A 156 -4.28 8.55 -0.38
N GLY A 157 -5.10 7.82 0.39
CA GLY A 157 -4.73 7.23 1.67
C GLY A 157 -4.13 5.83 1.55
N THR A 158 -4.26 5.04 2.61
CA THR A 158 -3.76 3.67 2.66
C THR A 158 -4.73 2.68 2.00
N ASP A 159 -4.24 1.49 1.67
CA ASP A 159 -5.12 0.41 1.19
C ASP A 159 -6.16 0.00 2.24
N LEU A 160 -5.82 0.10 3.53
CA LEU A 160 -6.75 -0.17 4.63
C LEU A 160 -7.92 0.81 4.61
N ASP A 161 -7.65 2.12 4.51
CA ASP A 161 -8.67 3.16 4.48
C ASP A 161 -9.60 2.98 3.26
N ALA A 162 -9.01 2.74 2.09
CA ALA A 162 -9.77 2.48 0.87
C ALA A 162 -10.65 1.22 0.99
N ALA A 163 -10.11 0.14 1.55
CA ALA A 163 -10.85 -1.10 1.77
C ALA A 163 -12.03 -0.90 2.73
N GLN A 164 -11.85 -0.16 3.82
CA GLN A 164 -12.92 0.18 4.76
C GLN A 164 -14.04 0.96 4.08
N ASN A 165 -13.68 1.94 3.25
CA ASN A 165 -14.65 2.73 2.49
C ASN A 165 -15.42 1.85 1.48
N VAL A 166 -14.72 1.01 0.72
CA VAL A 166 -15.38 0.09 -0.24
C VAL A 166 -16.35 -0.84 0.48
N ILE A 167 -15.95 -1.44 1.61
CA ILE A 167 -16.82 -2.31 2.40
C ILE A 167 -18.05 -1.55 2.91
N SER A 168 -17.88 -0.33 3.41
CA SER A 168 -18.98 0.53 3.84
C SER A 168 -19.95 0.83 2.70
N LEU A 169 -19.42 1.23 1.54
CA LEU A 169 -20.22 1.52 0.34
C LEU A 169 -20.97 0.28 -0.17
N MET A 170 -20.35 -0.90 -0.11
CA MET A 170 -20.99 -2.16 -0.49
C MET A 170 -22.09 -2.56 0.49
N LYS A 171 -21.87 -2.45 1.79
CA LYS A 171 -22.89 -2.74 2.82
C LYS A 171 -24.10 -1.83 2.73
N ARG A 172 -23.91 -0.61 2.26
CA ARG A 172 -24.97 0.40 2.07
C ARG A 172 -25.50 0.40 0.63
N GLU A 173 -25.09 -0.56 -0.19
CA GLU A 173 -25.53 -0.74 -1.58
C GLU A 173 -25.28 0.46 -2.50
N PHE A 174 -24.29 1.31 -2.19
CA PHE A 174 -23.80 2.36 -3.10
C PHE A 174 -22.88 1.81 -4.17
N VAL A 175 -22.22 0.70 -3.88
CA VAL A 175 -21.31 -0.02 -4.79
C VAL A 175 -21.66 -1.50 -4.74
N VAL A 176 -21.63 -2.15 -5.89
CA VAL A 176 -21.91 -3.58 -6.04
C VAL A 176 -20.85 -4.23 -6.94
N VAL A 177 -20.72 -5.55 -6.81
CA VAL A 177 -20.02 -6.37 -7.82
C VAL A 177 -21.09 -6.82 -8.81
N PRO A 178 -21.00 -6.39 -10.07
CA PRO A 178 -22.00 -6.72 -11.09
C PRO A 178 -21.98 -8.19 -11.48
#